data_f49c382ece970fb5d0dca781ece69caf
#
_entry.id   f49c382ece970fb5d0dca781ece69caf
#
_cell.length_a   1.000
_cell.length_b   1.000
_cell.length_c   1.000
_cell.angle_alpha   90.00
_cell.angle_beta   90.00
_cell.angle_gamma   90.00
#
_symmetry.space_group_name_H-M   'P 1'
#
loop_
_entity.id
_entity.type
_entity.pdbx_description
1 polymer ?
#
loop_
_entity_poly.entity_id
_entity_poly.type
_entity_poly.pdbx_seq_one_letter_code
_entity_poly.pdbx_strand_id
1 'polypeptide(L)'
;MHIIKNYWWKLLAILILFYVIVSGLTHPVPRLPILNESIRNVFFHPPLWIAMIVMLFVSAFYSTRYLVKNKFQDDLLAIEFANTAILFGILGCITGSVWAYFTWGDFWPNDPKTNGVAVGMLLYLAYFLLRSSFEDEMRRAKISAVYNIFAFAMFIPLILILPRLTDSLHPGNGGNPGFNQYDQDKSITMIIRPAFLGFSLFGIWITQLRFRMRRIEKTIADNEIQNL
;
A
#
# COMPACT_ATOMS: atom_id res chain seq x y z
N MET A 1 -10.62 21.52 23.02
CA MET A 1 -11.60 20.97 22.05
C MET A 1 -11.13 20.98 20.59
N HIS A 2 -10.30 21.93 20.14
CA HIS A 2 -9.77 21.98 18.76
C HIS A 2 -8.83 20.82 18.40
N ILE A 3 -8.03 20.31 19.35
CA ILE A 3 -7.09 19.22 19.13
C ILE A 3 -7.82 17.93 18.79
N ILE A 4 -8.90 17.58 19.47
CA ILE A 4 -9.68 16.37 19.24
C ILE A 4 -10.33 16.39 17.85
N LYS A 5 -10.83 17.52 17.37
CA LYS A 5 -11.45 17.64 16.03
C LYS A 5 -10.53 17.29 14.88
N ASN A 6 -9.21 17.53 15.02
CA ASN A 6 -8.25 17.34 13.92
C ASN A 6 -7.47 16.01 14.00
N TYR A 7 -7.48 15.33 15.16
CA TYR A 7 -6.64 14.15 15.39
C TYR A 7 -7.41 12.88 15.78
N TRP A 8 -8.74 12.93 15.88
CA TRP A 8 -9.58 11.81 16.29
C TRP A 8 -9.33 10.55 15.44
N TRP A 9 -9.16 10.70 14.13
CA TRP A 9 -8.91 9.60 13.23
C TRP A 9 -7.54 8.94 13.43
N LYS A 10 -6.55 9.68 13.94
CA LYS A 10 -5.24 9.12 14.31
C LYS A 10 -5.34 8.26 15.56
N LEU A 11 -6.12 8.73 16.54
CA LEU A 11 -6.44 7.92 17.72
C LEU A 11 -7.20 6.66 17.32
N LEU A 12 -8.18 6.79 16.42
CA LEU A 12 -8.90 5.65 15.86
C LEU A 12 -7.95 4.66 15.16
N ALA A 13 -7.02 5.14 14.35
CA ALA A 13 -6.01 4.30 13.70
C ALA A 13 -5.15 3.53 14.73
N ILE A 14 -4.70 4.20 15.78
CA ILE A 14 -3.93 3.57 16.87
C ILE A 14 -4.77 2.48 17.55
N LEU A 15 -6.01 2.77 17.91
CA LEU A 15 -6.89 1.82 18.61
C LEU A 15 -7.20 0.60 17.74
N ILE A 16 -7.46 0.81 16.44
CA ILE A 16 -7.69 -0.29 15.49
C ILE A 16 -6.43 -1.13 15.34
N LEU A 17 -5.26 -0.52 15.12
CA LEU A 17 -4.01 -1.28 14.97
C LEU A 17 -3.64 -2.02 16.24
N PHE A 18 -3.83 -1.42 17.42
CA PHE A 18 -3.64 -2.10 18.68
C PHE A 18 -4.55 -3.32 18.81
N TYR A 19 -5.85 -3.16 18.50
CA TYR A 19 -6.81 -4.27 18.47
C TYR A 19 -6.35 -5.38 17.51
N VAL A 20 -5.95 -5.02 16.28
CA VAL A 20 -5.50 -5.98 15.26
C VAL A 20 -4.27 -6.74 15.69
N ILE A 21 -3.28 -6.04 16.27
CA ILE A 21 -2.03 -6.68 16.74
C ILE A 21 -2.34 -7.66 17.88
N VAL A 22 -3.04 -7.19 18.92
CA VAL A 22 -3.34 -8.03 20.07
C VAL A 22 -4.23 -9.20 19.67
N SER A 23 -5.36 -8.94 19.00
CA SER A 23 -6.29 -10.00 18.62
C SER A 23 -5.72 -10.92 17.55
N GLY A 24 -4.98 -10.39 16.56
CA GLY A 24 -4.34 -11.19 15.51
C GLY A 24 -3.32 -12.19 16.05
N LEU A 25 -2.63 -11.84 17.15
CA LEU A 25 -1.64 -12.72 17.78
C LEU A 25 -2.26 -13.68 18.81
N THR A 26 -3.35 -13.31 19.49
CA THR A 26 -3.89 -14.06 20.64
C THR A 26 -5.23 -14.74 20.39
N HIS A 27 -6.05 -14.24 19.44
CA HIS A 27 -7.37 -14.83 19.18
C HIS A 27 -7.25 -16.23 18.58
N PRO A 28 -8.09 -17.20 18.95
CA PRO A 28 -8.11 -18.51 18.32
C PRO A 28 -8.35 -18.41 16.81
N VAL A 29 -7.55 -19.15 16.03
CA VAL A 29 -7.68 -19.24 14.58
C VAL A 29 -8.09 -20.66 14.17
N PRO A 30 -8.79 -20.83 13.02
CA PRO A 30 -9.16 -22.15 12.54
C PRO A 30 -7.90 -22.97 12.20
N ARG A 31 -7.93 -24.24 12.62
CA ARG A 31 -6.84 -25.18 12.29
C ARG A 31 -7.05 -25.71 10.86
N LEU A 32 -6.32 -25.13 9.91
CA LEU A 32 -6.33 -25.57 8.52
C LEU A 32 -5.11 -26.45 8.24
N PRO A 33 -5.23 -27.51 7.40
CA PRO A 33 -4.21 -28.56 7.27
C PRO A 33 -2.80 -28.05 6.91
N ILE A 34 -2.67 -27.01 6.09
CA ILE A 34 -1.37 -26.48 5.65
C ILE A 34 -1.01 -25.21 6.44
N LEU A 35 -1.99 -24.35 6.69
CA LEU A 35 -1.77 -23.02 7.23
C LEU A 35 -1.52 -23.02 8.75
N ASN A 36 -2.26 -23.84 9.52
CA ASN A 36 -2.14 -23.87 10.98
C ASN A 36 -2.07 -22.45 11.58
N GLU A 37 -1.09 -22.19 12.45
CA GLU A 37 -0.87 -20.89 13.07
C GLU A 37 -0.35 -19.83 12.08
N SER A 38 0.23 -20.22 10.93
CA SER A 38 0.70 -19.25 9.93
C SER A 38 -0.43 -18.44 9.30
N ILE A 39 -1.69 -18.91 9.41
CA ILE A 39 -2.89 -18.17 8.98
C ILE A 39 -3.00 -16.81 9.66
N ARG A 40 -2.39 -16.60 10.83
CA ARG A 40 -2.36 -15.27 11.49
C ARG A 40 -1.78 -14.18 10.62
N ASN A 41 -0.95 -14.53 9.64
CA ASN A 41 -0.43 -13.55 8.69
C ASN A 41 -1.50 -12.89 7.83
N VAL A 42 -2.70 -13.49 7.74
CA VAL A 42 -3.87 -12.90 7.06
C VAL A 42 -4.30 -11.56 7.69
N PHE A 43 -4.00 -11.33 8.96
CA PHE A 43 -4.33 -10.09 9.66
C PHE A 43 -3.36 -8.94 9.36
N PHE A 44 -2.21 -9.24 8.75
CA PHE A 44 -1.14 -8.29 8.47
C PHE A 44 -0.85 -8.17 6.96
N HIS A 45 -0.59 -9.28 6.27
CA HIS A 45 -0.17 -9.31 4.88
C HIS A 45 -1.21 -8.71 3.90
N PRO A 46 -2.47 -9.18 3.81
CA PRO A 46 -3.46 -8.57 2.94
C PRO A 46 -3.78 -7.11 3.29
N PRO A 47 -3.87 -6.69 4.58
CA PRO A 47 -4.03 -5.28 4.92
C PRO A 47 -2.91 -4.37 4.44
N LEU A 48 -1.65 -4.83 4.41
CA LEU A 48 -0.53 -4.07 3.83
C LEU A 48 -0.75 -3.82 2.34
N TRP A 49 -1.19 -4.84 1.58
CA TRP A 49 -1.49 -4.69 0.15
C TRP A 49 -2.68 -3.78 -0.12
N ILE A 50 -3.74 -3.89 0.67
CA ILE A 50 -4.90 -2.99 0.55
C ILE A 50 -4.49 -1.56 0.85
N ALA A 51 -3.72 -1.32 1.92
CA ALA A 51 -3.19 0.01 2.23
C ALA A 51 -2.31 0.55 1.09
N MET A 52 -1.42 -0.28 0.51
CA MET A 52 -0.64 0.09 -0.66
C MET A 52 -1.53 0.52 -1.83
N ILE A 53 -2.54 -0.29 -2.19
CA ILE A 53 -3.47 0.02 -3.29
C ILE A 53 -4.20 1.35 -3.03
N VAL A 54 -4.68 1.57 -1.81
CA VAL A 54 -5.33 2.84 -1.42
C VAL A 54 -4.37 4.01 -1.58
N MET A 55 -3.12 3.89 -1.13
CA MET A 55 -2.12 4.94 -1.27
C MET A 55 -1.79 5.21 -2.76
N LEU A 56 -1.63 4.16 -3.58
CA LEU A 56 -1.38 4.31 -5.02
C LEU A 56 -2.56 4.95 -5.75
N PHE A 57 -3.79 4.58 -5.40
CA PHE A 57 -5.00 5.21 -5.94
C PHE A 57 -5.02 6.71 -5.64
N VAL A 58 -4.76 7.09 -4.38
CA VAL A 58 -4.72 8.51 -3.99
C VAL A 58 -3.57 9.24 -4.67
N SER A 59 -2.41 8.58 -4.83
CA SER A 59 -1.28 9.11 -5.59
C SER A 59 -1.65 9.41 -7.05
N ALA A 60 -2.29 8.45 -7.74
CA ALA A 60 -2.77 8.63 -9.12
C ALA A 60 -3.84 9.72 -9.23
N PHE A 61 -4.75 9.81 -8.24
CA PHE A 61 -5.74 10.89 -8.15
C PHE A 61 -5.06 12.26 -8.07
N TYR A 62 -4.05 12.45 -7.22
CA TYR A 62 -3.33 13.72 -7.12
C TYR A 62 -2.48 13.99 -8.36
N SER A 63 -1.93 12.98 -9.04
CA SER A 63 -1.27 13.12 -10.33
C SER A 63 -2.22 13.63 -11.41
N THR A 64 -3.42 13.08 -11.50
CA THR A 64 -4.47 13.56 -12.41
C THR A 64 -4.87 15.00 -12.10
N ARG A 65 -5.04 15.31 -10.81
CA ARG A 65 -5.38 16.65 -10.36
C ARG A 65 -4.27 17.66 -10.64
N TYR A 66 -3.00 17.26 -10.55
CA TYR A 66 -1.86 18.07 -10.96
C TYR A 66 -1.90 18.41 -12.45
N LEU A 67 -2.15 17.42 -13.31
CA LEU A 67 -2.22 17.63 -14.76
C LEU A 67 -3.35 18.60 -15.16
N VAL A 68 -4.45 18.63 -14.40
CA VAL A 68 -5.59 19.53 -14.66
C VAL A 68 -5.38 20.93 -14.07
N LYS A 69 -4.82 21.02 -12.85
CA LYS A 69 -4.78 22.28 -12.07
C LYS A 69 -3.42 22.93 -12.01
N ASN A 70 -2.34 22.23 -12.40
CA ASN A 70 -0.95 22.67 -12.33
C ASN A 70 -0.52 23.18 -10.93
N LYS A 71 -1.12 22.60 -9.85
CA LYS A 71 -0.77 22.98 -8.48
C LYS A 71 0.36 22.10 -7.97
N PHE A 72 1.51 22.68 -7.67
CA PHE A 72 2.69 21.98 -7.16
C PHE A 72 2.40 21.13 -5.91
N GLN A 73 1.48 21.58 -5.06
CA GLN A 73 1.06 20.80 -3.88
C GLN A 73 0.43 19.45 -4.24
N ASP A 74 -0.24 19.34 -5.39
CA ASP A 74 -0.84 18.09 -5.86
C ASP A 74 0.26 17.12 -6.31
N ASP A 75 1.31 17.59 -7.00
CA ASP A 75 2.49 16.78 -7.32
C ASP A 75 3.21 16.29 -6.06
N LEU A 76 3.39 17.16 -5.07
CA LEU A 76 4.00 16.79 -3.80
C LEU A 76 3.19 15.74 -3.02
N LEU A 77 1.87 15.85 -3.04
CA LEU A 77 0.99 14.83 -2.44
C LEU A 77 1.09 13.52 -3.22
N ALA A 78 1.09 13.55 -4.54
CA ALA A 78 1.20 12.36 -5.37
C ALA A 78 2.47 11.56 -5.05
N ILE A 79 3.64 12.22 -4.99
CA ILE A 79 4.90 11.54 -4.69
C ILE A 79 4.94 10.99 -3.25
N GLU A 80 4.41 11.71 -2.25
CA GLU A 80 4.47 11.24 -0.87
C GLU A 80 3.50 10.07 -0.63
N PHE A 81 2.35 10.04 -1.32
CA PHE A 81 1.48 8.86 -1.33
C PHE A 81 2.16 7.66 -2.02
N ALA A 82 2.85 7.85 -3.15
CA ALA A 82 3.61 6.78 -3.81
C ALA A 82 4.73 6.23 -2.92
N ASN A 83 5.50 7.10 -2.27
CA ASN A 83 6.55 6.71 -1.31
C ASN A 83 6.00 5.84 -0.18
N THR A 84 4.86 6.27 0.41
CA THR A 84 4.22 5.50 1.47
C THR A 84 3.69 4.16 0.95
N ALA A 85 3.12 4.13 -0.24
CA ALA A 85 2.65 2.90 -0.88
C ALA A 85 3.79 1.87 -1.05
N ILE A 86 4.95 2.30 -1.53
CA ILE A 86 6.09 1.39 -1.70
C ILE A 86 6.62 0.86 -0.36
N LEU A 87 6.59 1.66 0.69
CA LEU A 87 6.90 1.16 2.04
C LEU A 87 5.98 -0.01 2.43
N PHE A 88 4.66 0.14 2.23
CA PHE A 88 3.70 -0.94 2.48
C PHE A 88 3.90 -2.13 1.54
N GLY A 89 4.26 -1.90 0.28
CA GLY A 89 4.59 -2.94 -0.68
C GLY A 89 5.81 -3.76 -0.27
N ILE A 90 6.88 -3.13 0.19
CA ILE A 90 8.08 -3.81 0.71
C ILE A 90 7.71 -4.68 1.93
N LEU A 91 6.95 -4.14 2.89
CA LEU A 91 6.48 -4.91 4.05
C LEU A 91 5.55 -6.05 3.61
N GLY A 92 4.71 -5.83 2.60
CA GLY A 92 3.88 -6.84 1.96
C GLY A 92 4.72 -7.95 1.32
N CYS A 93 5.77 -7.62 0.58
CA CYS A 93 6.71 -8.61 0.02
C CYS A 93 7.38 -9.44 1.12
N ILE A 94 7.90 -8.80 2.17
CA ILE A 94 8.58 -9.49 3.28
C ILE A 94 7.61 -10.46 3.97
N THR A 95 6.44 -9.99 4.38
CA THR A 95 5.45 -10.83 5.09
C THR A 95 4.91 -11.93 4.19
N GLY A 96 4.74 -11.66 2.88
CA GLY A 96 4.28 -12.63 1.90
C GLY A 96 5.31 -13.72 1.61
N SER A 97 6.58 -13.34 1.45
CA SER A 97 7.67 -14.30 1.23
C SER A 97 7.82 -15.26 2.41
N VAL A 98 7.80 -14.74 3.64
CA VAL A 98 7.84 -15.59 4.83
C VAL A 98 6.63 -16.53 4.88
N TRP A 99 5.43 -16.01 4.57
CA TRP A 99 4.21 -16.85 4.57
C TRP A 99 4.24 -17.90 3.46
N ALA A 100 4.71 -17.55 2.27
CA ALA A 100 4.89 -18.46 1.15
C ALA A 100 5.82 -19.63 1.50
N TYR A 101 6.93 -19.36 2.18
CA TYR A 101 7.84 -20.40 2.64
C TYR A 101 7.16 -21.42 3.56
N PHE A 102 6.38 -20.96 4.54
CA PHE A 102 5.65 -21.86 5.45
C PHE A 102 4.47 -22.59 4.79
N THR A 103 3.92 -22.02 3.71
CA THR A 103 2.73 -22.57 3.05
C THR A 103 3.07 -23.44 1.86
N TRP A 104 4.06 -23.05 1.06
CA TRP A 104 4.42 -23.67 -0.21
C TRP A 104 5.87 -24.14 -0.29
N GLY A 105 6.68 -23.91 0.75
CA GLY A 105 8.08 -24.38 0.82
C GLY A 105 9.09 -23.50 0.10
N ASP A 106 8.68 -22.37 -0.49
CA ASP A 106 9.55 -21.44 -1.19
C ASP A 106 9.24 -19.99 -0.77
N PHE A 107 10.27 -19.16 -0.60
CA PHE A 107 10.11 -17.72 -0.30
C PHE A 107 9.52 -16.94 -1.47
N TRP A 108 9.73 -17.40 -2.69
CA TRP A 108 9.24 -16.76 -3.91
C TRP A 108 8.79 -17.81 -4.93
N PRO A 109 7.63 -18.45 -4.72
CA PRO A 109 7.12 -19.43 -5.65
C PRO A 109 6.88 -18.81 -7.03
N ASN A 110 7.09 -19.58 -8.09
CA ASN A 110 6.76 -19.17 -9.45
C ASN A 110 5.24 -19.19 -9.65
N ASP A 111 4.60 -18.12 -9.25
CA ASP A 111 3.15 -17.95 -9.24
C ASP A 111 2.78 -16.62 -9.92
N PRO A 112 1.69 -16.57 -10.72
CA PRO A 112 1.28 -15.36 -11.43
C PRO A 112 1.12 -14.13 -10.55
N LYS A 113 0.67 -14.30 -9.30
CA LYS A 113 0.49 -13.19 -8.38
C LYS A 113 1.80 -12.67 -7.82
N THR A 114 2.73 -13.55 -7.43
CA THR A 114 4.07 -13.14 -6.97
C THR A 114 4.84 -12.46 -8.08
N ASN A 115 4.79 -13.00 -9.31
CA ASN A 115 5.42 -12.40 -10.47
C ASN A 115 4.77 -11.06 -10.84
N GLY A 116 3.43 -10.97 -10.76
CA GLY A 116 2.70 -9.72 -10.96
C GLY A 116 3.06 -8.64 -9.93
N VAL A 117 3.27 -9.04 -8.66
CA VAL A 117 3.78 -8.15 -7.62
C VAL A 117 5.17 -7.63 -7.96
N ALA A 118 6.10 -8.51 -8.39
CA ALA A 118 7.45 -8.10 -8.76
C ALA A 118 7.43 -7.06 -9.89
N VAL A 119 6.67 -7.31 -10.96
CA VAL A 119 6.51 -6.37 -12.08
C VAL A 119 5.88 -5.06 -11.60
N GLY A 120 4.84 -5.12 -10.75
CA GLY A 120 4.20 -3.94 -10.19
C GLY A 120 5.16 -3.09 -9.34
N MET A 121 6.00 -3.72 -8.52
CA MET A 121 7.02 -3.03 -7.74
C MET A 121 8.09 -2.39 -8.64
N LEU A 122 8.52 -3.09 -9.71
CA LEU A 122 9.46 -2.56 -10.70
C LEU A 122 8.89 -1.35 -11.45
N LEU A 123 7.60 -1.33 -11.78
CA LEU A 123 6.93 -0.16 -12.39
C LEU A 123 7.05 1.07 -11.48
N TYR A 124 6.87 0.91 -10.18
CA TYR A 124 7.01 2.03 -9.25
C TYR A 124 8.46 2.40 -8.94
N LEU A 125 9.40 1.45 -8.95
CA LEU A 125 10.83 1.77 -8.91
C LEU A 125 11.25 2.58 -10.14
N ALA A 126 10.76 2.21 -11.34
CA ALA A 126 10.97 2.98 -12.55
C ALA A 126 10.34 4.38 -12.48
N TYR A 127 9.16 4.53 -11.84
CA TYR A 127 8.56 5.84 -11.55
C TYR A 127 9.49 6.74 -10.74
N PHE A 128 10.09 6.23 -9.67
CA PHE A 128 11.01 7.03 -8.84
C PHE A 128 12.29 7.37 -9.59
N LEU A 129 12.85 6.42 -10.34
CA LEU A 129 14.04 6.65 -11.17
C LEU A 129 13.76 7.69 -12.26
N LEU A 130 12.64 7.55 -12.98
CA LEU A 130 12.22 8.54 -13.98
C LEU A 130 12.06 9.92 -13.36
N ARG A 131 11.43 10.00 -12.18
CA ARG A 131 11.24 11.28 -11.49
C ARG A 131 12.57 11.92 -11.09
N SER A 132 13.56 11.15 -10.66
CA SER A 132 14.88 11.66 -10.24
C SER A 132 15.76 12.10 -11.42
N SER A 133 15.42 11.73 -12.66
CA SER A 133 16.22 12.06 -13.85
C SER A 133 15.98 13.46 -14.43
N PHE A 134 15.01 14.22 -13.90
CA PHE A 134 14.69 15.56 -14.37
C PHE A 134 15.07 16.63 -13.33
N GLU A 135 15.84 17.62 -13.73
CA GLU A 135 16.20 18.77 -12.91
C GLU A 135 15.07 19.81 -12.86
N ASP A 136 14.45 20.10 -14.02
CA ASP A 136 13.34 21.06 -14.11
C ASP A 136 12.10 20.54 -13.36
N GLU A 137 11.65 21.31 -12.37
CA GLU A 137 10.54 20.93 -11.49
C GLU A 137 9.22 20.73 -12.24
N MET A 138 8.90 21.58 -13.21
CA MET A 138 7.61 21.48 -13.92
C MET A 138 7.61 20.27 -14.87
N ARG A 139 8.71 20.06 -15.59
CA ARG A 139 8.86 18.90 -16.47
C ARG A 139 8.85 17.60 -15.68
N ARG A 140 9.60 17.54 -14.57
CA ARG A 140 9.61 16.41 -13.63
C ARG A 140 8.22 16.07 -13.16
N ALA A 141 7.48 17.06 -12.64
CA ALA A 141 6.13 16.85 -12.11
C ALA A 141 5.16 16.35 -13.19
N LYS A 142 5.19 16.96 -14.39
CA LYS A 142 4.28 16.60 -15.50
C LYS A 142 4.54 15.17 -16.01
N ILE A 143 5.79 14.81 -16.28
CA ILE A 143 6.15 13.48 -16.78
C ILE A 143 5.88 12.43 -15.71
N SER A 144 6.25 12.70 -14.45
CA SER A 144 5.98 11.80 -13.32
C SER A 144 4.49 11.57 -13.11
N ALA A 145 3.64 12.61 -13.26
CA ALA A 145 2.21 12.47 -13.09
C ALA A 145 1.59 11.55 -14.16
N VAL A 146 2.00 11.68 -15.43
CA VAL A 146 1.56 10.79 -16.51
C VAL A 146 1.99 9.35 -16.24
N TYR A 147 3.26 9.16 -15.89
CA TYR A 147 3.79 7.83 -15.60
C TYR A 147 3.11 7.19 -14.39
N ASN A 148 2.84 7.93 -13.32
CA ASN A 148 2.17 7.41 -12.12
C ASN A 148 0.75 6.90 -12.41
N ILE A 149 -0.01 7.63 -13.24
CA ILE A 149 -1.35 7.19 -13.69
C ILE A 149 -1.24 5.89 -14.48
N PHE A 150 -0.29 5.81 -15.42
CA PHE A 150 -0.01 4.60 -16.19
C PHE A 150 0.41 3.44 -15.27
N ALA A 151 1.34 3.66 -14.36
CA ALA A 151 1.83 2.64 -13.44
C ALA A 151 0.69 2.07 -12.57
N PHE A 152 -0.20 2.93 -12.05
CA PHE A 152 -1.36 2.50 -11.29
C PHE A 152 -2.35 1.70 -12.16
N ALA A 153 -2.63 2.15 -13.38
CA ALA A 153 -3.51 1.44 -14.31
C ALA A 153 -2.97 0.04 -14.67
N MET A 154 -1.66 -0.12 -14.76
CA MET A 154 -1.00 -1.42 -15.00
C MET A 154 -0.92 -2.28 -13.75
N PHE A 155 -0.75 -1.68 -12.57
CA PHE A 155 -0.62 -2.38 -11.29
C PHE A 155 -1.88 -3.20 -10.95
N ILE A 156 -3.06 -2.65 -11.18
CA ILE A 156 -4.35 -3.31 -10.85
C ILE A 156 -4.54 -4.64 -11.63
N PRO A 157 -4.39 -4.69 -12.97
CA PRO A 157 -4.45 -5.94 -13.72
C PRO A 157 -3.44 -6.99 -13.24
N LEU A 158 -2.20 -6.58 -12.97
CA LEU A 158 -1.14 -7.49 -12.56
C LEU A 158 -1.44 -8.19 -11.22
N ILE A 159 -2.04 -7.48 -10.27
CA ILE A 159 -2.24 -8.00 -8.91
C ILE A 159 -3.64 -8.59 -8.70
N LEU A 160 -4.66 -8.02 -9.33
CA LEU A 160 -6.05 -8.42 -9.07
C LEU A 160 -6.68 -9.23 -10.20
N ILE A 161 -6.33 -8.98 -11.46
CA ILE A 161 -7.00 -9.61 -12.61
C ILE A 161 -6.25 -10.86 -13.06
N LEU A 162 -4.95 -10.71 -13.38
CA LEU A 162 -4.15 -11.80 -13.92
C LEU A 162 -4.15 -13.07 -13.05
N PRO A 163 -3.99 -12.99 -11.71
CA PRO A 163 -4.02 -14.18 -10.87
C PRO A 163 -5.39 -14.86 -10.80
N ARG A 164 -6.48 -14.17 -11.18
CA ARG A 164 -7.82 -14.76 -11.24
C ARG A 164 -8.12 -15.45 -12.56
N LEU A 165 -7.40 -15.10 -13.61
CA LEU A 165 -7.54 -15.66 -14.95
C LEU A 165 -6.58 -16.83 -15.22
N THR A 166 -5.65 -17.08 -14.29
CA THR A 166 -4.61 -18.12 -14.41
C THR A 166 -4.60 -19.01 -13.18
N ASP A 167 -4.03 -20.21 -13.30
CA ASP A 167 -3.79 -21.05 -12.15
C ASP A 167 -2.79 -20.36 -11.21
N SER A 168 -3.20 -20.13 -9.97
CA SER A 168 -2.41 -19.47 -8.94
C SER A 168 -2.55 -20.19 -7.61
N LEU A 169 -1.46 -20.26 -6.87
CA LEU A 169 -1.43 -20.77 -5.50
C LEU A 169 -2.21 -19.86 -4.53
N HIS A 170 -2.34 -18.59 -4.87
CA HIS A 170 -3.04 -17.62 -4.05
C HIS A 170 -4.56 -17.79 -4.12
N PRO A 171 -5.28 -17.53 -3.01
CA PRO A 171 -6.74 -17.48 -3.01
C PRO A 171 -7.28 -16.46 -4.03
N GLY A 172 -8.40 -16.79 -4.69
CA GLY A 172 -9.09 -15.88 -5.59
C GLY A 172 -9.14 -16.29 -7.06
N ASN A 173 -8.55 -17.46 -7.42
CA ASN A 173 -8.73 -18.07 -8.74
C ASN A 173 -9.93 -19.05 -8.75
N GLY A 174 -10.27 -19.60 -9.94
CA GLY A 174 -11.38 -20.53 -10.09
C GLY A 174 -11.30 -21.82 -9.27
N GLY A 175 -10.09 -22.25 -8.91
CA GLY A 175 -9.84 -23.41 -8.04
C GLY A 175 -9.72 -23.07 -6.55
N ASN A 176 -9.44 -21.81 -6.23
CA ASN A 176 -9.26 -21.34 -4.86
C ASN A 176 -9.87 -19.93 -4.67
N PRO A 177 -11.20 -19.81 -4.61
CA PRO A 177 -11.87 -18.52 -4.56
C PRO A 177 -11.74 -17.87 -3.17
N GLY A 178 -10.63 -17.18 -2.92
CA GLY A 178 -10.43 -16.39 -1.71
C GLY A 178 -11.45 -15.26 -1.58
N PHE A 179 -11.80 -14.92 -0.34
CA PHE A 179 -12.82 -13.94 0.01
C PHE A 179 -14.24 -14.28 -0.43
N ASN A 180 -14.54 -15.55 -0.65
CA ASN A 180 -15.89 -16.03 -0.88
C ASN A 180 -16.61 -16.37 0.45
N GLN A 181 -17.81 -16.94 0.35
CA GLN A 181 -18.61 -17.32 1.52
C GLN A 181 -17.93 -18.32 2.47
N TYR A 182 -16.92 -19.07 2.01
CA TYR A 182 -16.18 -20.05 2.83
C TYR A 182 -15.07 -19.39 3.66
N ASP A 183 -14.57 -18.22 3.24
CA ASP A 183 -13.58 -17.45 3.99
C ASP A 183 -14.20 -16.49 5.01
N GLN A 184 -15.50 -16.65 5.31
CA GLN A 184 -16.23 -15.80 6.23
C GLN A 184 -16.25 -16.34 7.66
N ASP A 185 -15.22 -17.06 8.07
CA ASP A 185 -15.05 -17.39 9.47
C ASP A 185 -15.06 -16.12 10.33
N LYS A 186 -15.94 -16.08 11.33
CA LYS A 186 -16.11 -14.91 12.18
C LYS A 186 -14.82 -14.56 12.93
N SER A 187 -14.03 -15.55 13.30
CA SER A 187 -12.75 -15.34 13.99
C SER A 187 -11.73 -14.58 13.13
N ILE A 188 -11.80 -14.77 11.81
CA ILE A 188 -10.94 -14.07 10.85
C ILE A 188 -11.54 -12.71 10.48
N THR A 189 -12.81 -12.67 10.11
CA THR A 189 -13.43 -11.46 9.56
C THR A 189 -13.54 -10.31 10.56
N MET A 190 -13.71 -10.61 11.84
CA MET A 190 -13.76 -9.59 12.89
C MET A 190 -12.42 -8.87 13.11
N ILE A 191 -11.30 -9.46 12.72
CA ILE A 191 -9.97 -8.86 12.85
C ILE A 191 -9.50 -8.27 11.52
N ILE A 192 -9.65 -8.99 10.40
CA ILE A 192 -9.13 -8.54 9.11
C ILE A 192 -9.85 -7.30 8.57
N ARG A 193 -11.17 -7.18 8.76
CA ARG A 193 -11.94 -6.01 8.28
C ARG A 193 -11.49 -4.71 8.96
N PRO A 194 -11.37 -4.62 10.28
CA PRO A 194 -10.74 -3.47 10.92
C PRO A 194 -9.29 -3.25 10.49
N ALA A 195 -8.52 -4.32 10.22
CA ALA A 195 -7.13 -4.21 9.78
C ALA A 195 -7.01 -3.44 8.46
N PHE A 196 -7.87 -3.68 7.47
CA PHE A 196 -7.89 -2.93 6.22
C PHE A 196 -8.04 -1.42 6.46
N LEU A 197 -8.93 -1.03 7.35
CA LEU A 197 -9.13 0.37 7.71
C LEU A 197 -7.95 0.92 8.50
N GLY A 198 -7.47 0.20 9.51
CA GLY A 198 -6.39 0.63 10.39
C GLY A 198 -5.09 0.89 9.63
N PHE A 199 -4.66 -0.06 8.79
CA PHE A 199 -3.46 0.09 7.97
C PHE A 199 -3.60 1.21 6.93
N SER A 200 -4.78 1.39 6.32
CA SER A 200 -5.05 2.49 5.39
C SER A 200 -4.98 3.85 6.06
N LEU A 201 -5.60 4.02 7.24
CA LEU A 201 -5.51 5.25 8.03
C LEU A 201 -4.07 5.54 8.47
N PHE A 202 -3.33 4.51 8.85
CA PHE A 202 -1.92 4.63 9.21
C PHE A 202 -1.07 5.09 8.03
N GLY A 203 -1.30 4.55 6.84
CA GLY A 203 -0.64 4.99 5.60
C GLY A 203 -0.93 6.47 5.29
N ILE A 204 -2.19 6.91 5.43
CA ILE A 204 -2.55 8.33 5.29
C ILE A 204 -1.82 9.18 6.32
N TRP A 205 -1.69 8.71 7.55
CA TRP A 205 -0.96 9.44 8.58
C TRP A 205 0.53 9.58 8.29
N ILE A 206 1.19 8.50 7.89
CA ILE A 206 2.59 8.53 7.43
C ILE A 206 2.75 9.54 6.29
N THR A 207 1.89 9.45 5.27
CA THR A 207 1.93 10.38 4.13
C THR A 207 1.76 11.84 4.57
N GLN A 208 0.87 12.11 5.52
CA GLN A 208 0.69 13.46 6.07
C GLN A 208 1.97 13.99 6.76
N LEU A 209 2.68 13.14 7.52
CA LEU A 209 3.94 13.52 8.16
C LEU A 209 5.00 13.82 7.11
N ARG A 210 5.18 12.94 6.13
CA ARG A 210 6.12 13.11 5.03
C ARG A 210 5.85 14.40 4.23
N PHE A 211 4.59 14.64 3.88
CA PHE A 211 4.19 15.86 3.19
C PHE A 211 4.52 17.14 3.99
N ARG A 212 4.29 17.14 5.31
CA ARG A 212 4.64 18.27 6.18
C ARG A 212 6.15 18.51 6.23
N MET A 213 6.94 17.44 6.37
CA MET A 213 8.40 17.50 6.36
C MET A 213 8.91 18.12 5.04
N ARG A 214 8.42 17.63 3.90
CA ARG A 214 8.80 18.16 2.57
C ARG A 214 8.46 19.65 2.40
N ARG A 215 7.31 20.07 2.92
CA ARG A 215 6.94 21.50 2.88
C ARG A 215 7.88 22.36 3.72
N ILE A 216 8.27 21.89 4.89
CA ILE A 216 9.22 22.61 5.76
C ILE A 216 10.59 22.69 5.08
N GLU A 217 11.12 21.57 4.56
CA GLU A 217 12.38 21.53 3.81
C GLU A 217 12.39 22.54 2.67
N LYS A 218 11.32 22.57 1.87
CA LYS A 218 11.21 23.53 0.75
C LYS A 218 11.18 24.98 1.25
N THR A 219 10.43 25.28 2.31
CA THR A 219 10.37 26.63 2.87
C THR A 219 11.74 27.10 3.39
N ILE A 220 12.50 26.21 4.02
CA ILE A 220 13.86 26.53 4.49
C ILE A 220 14.77 26.83 3.30
N ALA A 221 14.78 25.96 2.28
CA ALA A 221 15.60 26.16 1.09
C ALA A 221 15.26 27.47 0.35
N ASP A 222 13.97 27.78 0.19
CA ASP A 222 13.53 29.05 -0.45
C ASP A 222 14.00 30.29 0.35
N ASN A 223 13.96 30.23 1.70
CA ASN A 223 14.43 31.32 2.55
C ASN A 223 15.97 31.49 2.51
N GLU A 224 16.72 30.39 2.42
CA GLU A 224 18.20 30.45 2.28
C GLU A 224 18.62 31.14 0.97
N ILE A 225 17.93 30.84 -0.14
CA ILE A 225 18.19 31.46 -1.44
C ILE A 225 17.86 32.97 -1.43
N GLN A 226 16.80 33.38 -0.70
CA GLN A 226 16.42 34.79 -0.61
C GLN A 226 17.38 35.64 0.25
N ASN A 227 18.17 34.98 1.12
CA ASN A 227 19.14 35.69 1.99
C ASN A 227 20.56 35.71 1.42
N LEU A 228 20.79 35.18 0.21
CA LEU A 228 22.03 35.25 -0.56
C LEU A 228 22.00 36.37 -1.60
#